data_2e4373efd7eeef75b15fdee899172910
#
_entry.id   2e4373efd7eeef75b15fdee899172910
#
_cell.length_a   1.000
_cell.length_b   1.000
_cell.length_c   1.000
_cell.angle_alpha   90.00
_cell.angle_beta   90.00
_cell.angle_gamma   90.00
#
_symmetry.space_group_name_H-M   'P 1'
#
loop_
_entity.id
_entity.type
_entity.pdbx_description
1 polymer ?
#
loop_
_entity_poly.entity_id
_entity_poly.type
_entity_poly.pdbx_seq_one_letter_code
_entity_poly.pdbx_strand_id
1 'polypeptide(L)'
;LTINASWLYYFNVQWQHLGRLVNLSTGRLMVNYYQLLAYLNFPWVGKLKMMDFTDSTGALRHFADVKALFLLDYGVFLVTSLTTYYLWRRLKRDRQLWRFVLPMQTALWVPPLLAAVMAVNFDQFFIFFHEVLFRNSDWLFDPLFDRIIIVLPDTFFLQCFALTFI
;
A
#
# COMPACT_ATOMS: atom_id res chain seq x y z
N LEU A 1 2.02 6.48 -1.15
CA LEU A 1 1.75 5.13 -0.65
C LEU A 1 2.85 4.67 0.31
N THR A 2 2.49 4.32 1.54
CA THR A 2 3.41 3.97 2.64
C THR A 2 4.14 2.64 2.42
N ILE A 3 3.61 1.74 1.61
CA ILE A 3 4.31 0.53 1.19
C ILE A 3 5.65 0.83 0.48
N ASN A 4 5.85 2.02 -0.05
CA ASN A 4 7.14 2.44 -0.62
C ASN A 4 8.21 2.76 0.44
N ALA A 5 7.86 2.74 1.74
CA ALA A 5 8.81 2.89 2.84
C ALA A 5 9.70 1.63 2.98
N SER A 6 10.66 1.47 2.09
CA SER A 6 11.53 0.28 2.04
C SER A 6 12.34 0.06 3.32
N TRP A 7 12.62 1.14 4.08
CA TRP A 7 13.22 1.05 5.41
C TRP A 7 12.33 0.28 6.40
N LEU A 8 11.00 0.42 6.31
CA LEU A 8 10.04 -0.28 7.15
C LEU A 8 10.05 -1.78 6.83
N TYR A 9 10.09 -2.13 5.54
CA TYR A 9 10.22 -3.53 5.13
C TYR A 9 11.56 -4.12 5.58
N TYR A 10 12.67 -3.39 5.42
CA TYR A 10 13.99 -3.81 5.90
C TYR A 10 13.96 -4.10 7.41
N PHE A 11 13.34 -3.22 8.21
CA PHE A 11 13.16 -3.44 9.65
C PHE A 11 12.41 -4.74 9.93
N ASN A 12 11.28 -5.00 9.24
CA ASN A 12 10.52 -6.25 9.40
C ASN A 12 11.34 -7.50 9.02
N VAL A 13 12.10 -7.43 7.92
CA VAL A 13 12.98 -8.54 7.49
C VAL A 13 13.99 -8.89 8.59
N GLN A 14 14.57 -7.90 9.25
CA GLN A 14 15.55 -8.10 10.32
C GLN A 14 14.87 -8.57 11.62
N TRP A 15 13.83 -7.87 12.04
CA TRP A 15 13.15 -8.14 13.30
C TRP A 15 12.48 -9.50 13.35
N GLN A 16 11.80 -9.89 12.28
CA GLN A 16 11.08 -11.16 12.18
C GLN A 16 11.92 -12.28 11.56
N HIS A 17 13.19 -12.01 11.24
CA HIS A 17 14.09 -12.99 10.60
C HIS A 17 13.50 -13.63 9.33
N LEU A 18 12.75 -12.87 8.52
CA LEU A 18 12.01 -13.39 7.38
C LEU A 18 12.88 -14.14 6.37
N GLY A 19 14.15 -13.76 6.25
CA GLY A 19 15.11 -14.44 5.38
C GLY A 19 15.31 -15.91 5.73
N ARG A 20 15.23 -16.26 7.01
CA ARG A 20 15.36 -17.68 7.46
C ARG A 20 14.20 -18.53 7.00
N LEU A 21 12.98 -17.97 6.92
CA LEU A 21 11.77 -18.70 6.53
C LEU A 21 11.80 -19.16 5.06
N VAL A 22 12.55 -18.46 4.22
CA VAL A 22 12.64 -18.72 2.78
C VAL A 22 14.06 -19.06 2.30
N ASN A 23 15.04 -19.17 3.23
CA ASN A 23 16.45 -19.41 2.96
C ASN A 23 17.10 -18.34 2.05
N LEU A 24 16.75 -17.08 2.24
CA LEU A 24 17.31 -15.95 1.50
C LEU A 24 18.02 -14.97 2.43
N SER A 25 19.08 -14.35 1.94
CA SER A 25 19.70 -13.23 2.66
C SER A 25 18.80 -11.99 2.64
N THR A 26 18.97 -11.11 3.64
CA THR A 26 18.28 -9.82 3.69
C THR A 26 18.45 -9.03 2.39
N GLY A 27 19.67 -9.01 1.82
CA GLY A 27 19.93 -8.30 0.55
C GLY A 27 19.10 -8.86 -0.61
N ARG A 28 18.96 -10.19 -0.70
CA ARG A 28 18.13 -10.83 -1.74
C ARG A 28 16.65 -10.52 -1.54
N LEU A 29 16.15 -10.54 -0.32
CA LEU A 29 14.76 -10.14 -0.03
C LEU A 29 14.51 -8.68 -0.44
N MET A 30 15.43 -7.77 -0.13
CA MET A 30 15.32 -6.37 -0.53
C MET A 30 15.31 -6.21 -2.06
N VAL A 31 16.10 -6.98 -2.80
CA VAL A 31 16.09 -6.96 -4.27
C VAL A 31 14.72 -7.38 -4.80
N ASN A 32 14.15 -8.49 -4.31
CA ASN A 32 12.80 -8.94 -4.71
C ASN A 32 11.73 -7.89 -4.37
N TYR A 33 11.83 -7.28 -3.18
CA TYR A 33 10.92 -6.23 -2.77
C TYR A 33 11.00 -5.00 -3.68
N TYR A 34 12.20 -4.57 -4.07
CA TYR A 34 12.36 -3.47 -5.04
C TYR A 34 11.85 -3.83 -6.44
N GLN A 35 11.95 -5.09 -6.86
CA GLN A 35 11.36 -5.57 -8.12
C GLN A 35 9.85 -5.49 -8.07
N LEU A 36 9.23 -5.89 -6.94
CA LEU A 36 7.79 -5.76 -6.72
C LEU A 36 7.38 -4.27 -6.72
N LEU A 37 8.08 -3.42 -5.97
CA LEU A 37 7.79 -1.97 -5.95
C LEU A 37 7.95 -1.34 -7.33
N ALA A 38 8.97 -1.70 -8.08
CA ALA A 38 9.16 -1.20 -9.46
C ALA A 38 7.98 -1.59 -10.35
N TYR A 39 7.50 -2.82 -10.25
CA TYR A 39 6.32 -3.26 -10.98
C TYR A 39 5.08 -2.47 -10.59
N LEU A 40 4.82 -2.27 -9.30
CA LEU A 40 3.61 -1.60 -8.81
C LEU A 40 3.59 -0.10 -9.16
N ASN A 41 4.74 0.58 -9.09
CA ASN A 41 4.80 2.03 -9.23
C ASN A 41 4.98 2.51 -10.67
N PHE A 42 5.62 1.73 -11.54
CA PHE A 42 5.97 2.21 -12.89
C PHE A 42 5.08 1.59 -13.98
N PRO A 43 4.32 2.40 -14.73
CA PRO A 43 3.40 1.89 -15.76
C PRO A 43 4.11 1.13 -16.90
N TRP A 44 5.36 1.48 -17.19
CA TRP A 44 6.17 0.84 -18.24
C TRP A 44 6.76 -0.53 -17.86
N VAL A 45 6.72 -0.90 -16.58
CA VAL A 45 7.10 -2.26 -16.14
C VAL A 45 5.93 -3.20 -16.39
N GLY A 46 5.88 -3.86 -17.55
CA GLY A 46 4.70 -4.60 -18.02
C GLY A 46 4.45 -5.92 -17.29
N LYS A 47 5.49 -6.58 -16.73
CA LYS A 47 5.37 -7.88 -16.08
C LYS A 47 6.10 -7.88 -14.74
N LEU A 48 5.46 -8.47 -13.72
CA LEU A 48 6.12 -8.77 -12.47
C LEU A 48 7.14 -9.89 -12.70
N LYS A 49 8.38 -9.65 -12.29
CA LYS A 49 9.44 -10.65 -12.27
C LYS A 49 10.26 -10.43 -11.01
N MET A 50 10.17 -11.35 -10.08
CA MET A 50 11.01 -11.42 -8.89
C MET A 50 12.10 -12.47 -9.09
N MET A 51 13.30 -12.20 -8.56
CA MET A 51 14.47 -13.05 -8.81
C MET A 51 14.34 -14.43 -8.12
N ASP A 52 13.73 -14.45 -6.93
CA ASP A 52 13.72 -15.62 -6.06
C ASP A 52 12.31 -16.18 -5.81
N PHE A 53 11.27 -15.49 -6.27
CA PHE A 53 9.88 -15.91 -6.09
C PHE A 53 9.23 -16.16 -7.44
N THR A 54 8.54 -17.30 -7.52
CA THR A 54 7.62 -17.62 -8.60
C THR A 54 6.22 -17.44 -8.07
N ASP A 55 5.37 -16.75 -8.82
CA ASP A 55 4.01 -16.45 -8.42
C ASP A 55 3.03 -17.30 -9.22
N SER A 56 1.95 -17.73 -8.58
CA SER A 56 0.82 -18.36 -9.24
C SER A 56 0.13 -17.39 -10.21
N THR A 57 -0.71 -17.93 -11.10
CA THR A 57 -1.52 -17.08 -11.99
C THR A 57 -2.49 -16.19 -11.22
N GLY A 58 -2.98 -16.64 -10.05
CA GLY A 58 -3.81 -15.85 -9.13
C GLY A 58 -3.03 -14.69 -8.55
N ALA A 59 -1.85 -14.98 -7.98
CA ALA A 59 -0.99 -13.93 -7.41
C ALA A 59 -0.58 -12.88 -8.45
N LEU A 60 -0.24 -13.30 -9.68
CA LEU A 60 0.08 -12.35 -10.76
C LEU A 60 -1.10 -11.47 -11.14
N ARG A 61 -2.34 -12.01 -11.16
CA ARG A 61 -3.55 -11.19 -11.39
C ARG A 61 -3.78 -10.23 -10.23
N HIS A 62 -3.67 -10.70 -8.99
CA HIS A 62 -3.80 -9.83 -7.83
C HIS A 62 -2.79 -8.67 -7.86
N PHE A 63 -1.52 -8.94 -8.12
CA PHE A 63 -0.52 -7.86 -8.24
C PHE A 63 -0.79 -6.92 -9.42
N ALA A 64 -1.42 -7.40 -10.51
CA ALA A 64 -1.85 -6.54 -11.60
C ALA A 64 -3.02 -5.62 -11.17
N ASP A 65 -3.99 -6.14 -10.42
CA ASP A 65 -5.08 -5.37 -9.84
C ASP A 65 -4.56 -4.31 -8.84
N VAL A 66 -3.62 -4.71 -7.97
CA VAL A 66 -2.95 -3.79 -7.04
C VAL A 66 -2.22 -2.68 -7.81
N LYS A 67 -1.49 -3.03 -8.88
CA LYS A 67 -0.84 -2.03 -9.73
C LYS A 67 -1.84 -1.04 -10.33
N ALA A 68 -2.98 -1.52 -10.82
CA ALA A 68 -4.02 -0.65 -11.37
C ALA A 68 -4.54 0.34 -10.30
N LEU A 69 -4.71 -0.11 -9.04
CA LEU A 69 -5.07 0.75 -7.92
C LEU A 69 -3.99 1.78 -7.59
N PHE A 70 -2.70 1.42 -7.66
CA PHE A 70 -1.58 2.35 -7.47
C PHE A 70 -1.59 3.45 -8.53
N LEU A 71 -1.75 3.08 -9.79
CA LEU A 71 -1.79 4.06 -10.88
C LEU A 71 -3.03 4.95 -10.81
N LEU A 72 -4.17 4.39 -10.39
CA LEU A 72 -5.39 5.17 -10.12
C LEU A 72 -5.16 6.17 -8.97
N ASP A 73 -4.54 5.73 -7.86
CA ASP A 73 -4.20 6.59 -6.72
C ASP A 73 -3.31 7.77 -7.14
N TYR A 74 -2.29 7.52 -7.96
CA TYR A 74 -1.45 8.59 -8.51
C TYR A 74 -2.23 9.56 -9.39
N GLY A 75 -3.16 9.04 -10.21
CA GLY A 75 -4.04 9.87 -11.02
C GLY A 75 -4.96 10.75 -10.17
N VAL A 76 -5.61 10.16 -9.17
CA VAL A 76 -6.46 10.87 -8.21
C VAL A 76 -5.65 11.91 -7.44
N PHE A 77 -4.46 11.55 -6.95
CA PHE A 77 -3.57 12.48 -6.25
C PHE A 77 -3.19 13.68 -7.11
N LEU A 78 -2.84 13.45 -8.38
CA LEU A 78 -2.51 14.54 -9.31
C LEU A 78 -3.69 15.49 -9.51
N VAL A 79 -4.88 14.95 -9.85
CA VAL A 79 -6.09 15.73 -10.09
C VAL A 79 -6.51 16.51 -8.85
N THR A 80 -6.52 15.86 -7.68
CA THR A 80 -6.91 16.53 -6.42
C THR A 80 -5.89 17.58 -6.01
N SER A 81 -4.60 17.34 -6.20
CA SER A 81 -3.55 18.34 -5.91
C SER A 81 -3.68 19.58 -6.78
N LEU A 82 -3.89 19.43 -8.10
CA LEU A 82 -4.10 20.54 -9.02
C LEU A 82 -5.37 21.32 -8.68
N THR A 83 -6.47 20.62 -8.38
CA THR A 83 -7.75 21.22 -8.00
C THR A 83 -7.62 22.00 -6.70
N THR A 84 -6.98 21.39 -5.69
CA THR A 84 -6.73 22.02 -4.39
C THR A 84 -5.87 23.27 -4.54
N TYR A 85 -4.80 23.20 -5.34
CA TYR A 85 -3.93 24.33 -5.61
C TYR A 85 -4.68 25.48 -6.28
N TYR A 86 -5.52 25.18 -7.29
CA TYR A 86 -6.35 26.17 -7.98
C TYR A 86 -7.34 26.84 -7.01
N LEU A 87 -8.08 26.04 -6.24
CA LEU A 87 -9.06 26.53 -5.26
C LEU A 87 -8.38 27.36 -4.17
N TRP A 88 -7.23 26.91 -3.66
CA TRP A 88 -6.46 27.64 -2.68
C TRP A 88 -6.03 29.03 -3.19
N ARG A 89 -5.48 29.10 -4.41
CA ARG A 89 -5.11 30.38 -5.02
C ARG A 89 -6.30 31.33 -5.19
N ARG A 90 -7.44 30.78 -5.65
CA ARG A 90 -8.67 31.55 -5.83
C ARG A 90 -9.19 32.08 -4.50
N LEU A 91 -9.36 31.22 -3.51
CA LEU A 91 -9.88 31.60 -2.19
C LEU A 91 -8.93 32.54 -1.43
N LYS A 92 -7.62 32.38 -1.61
CA LYS A 92 -6.62 33.31 -1.05
C LYS A 92 -6.78 34.69 -1.64
N ARG A 93 -6.92 34.80 -2.97
CA ARG A 93 -7.14 36.08 -3.67
C ARG A 93 -8.43 36.77 -3.20
N ASP A 94 -9.50 35.97 -3.04
CA ASP A 94 -10.82 36.47 -2.66
C ASP A 94 -10.97 36.62 -1.14
N ARG A 95 -9.90 36.43 -0.35
CA ARG A 95 -9.86 36.47 1.14
C ARG A 95 -10.88 35.51 1.79
N GLN A 96 -11.15 34.36 1.18
CA GLN A 96 -12.16 33.38 1.61
C GLN A 96 -11.55 32.05 2.12
N LEU A 97 -10.30 32.07 2.61
CA LEU A 97 -9.64 30.86 3.14
C LEU A 97 -10.37 30.22 4.31
N TRP A 98 -11.17 31.00 5.06
CA TRP A 98 -12.01 30.49 6.13
C TRP A 98 -12.96 29.35 5.69
N ARG A 99 -13.30 29.27 4.39
CA ARG A 99 -14.14 28.21 3.83
C ARG A 99 -13.50 26.81 3.91
N PHE A 100 -12.19 26.73 4.08
CA PHE A 100 -11.50 25.46 4.30
C PHE A 100 -11.55 25.00 5.76
N VAL A 101 -11.87 25.86 6.71
CA VAL A 101 -11.78 25.52 8.14
C VAL A 101 -12.66 24.33 8.50
N LEU A 102 -13.94 24.39 8.17
CA LEU A 102 -14.88 23.31 8.50
C LEU A 102 -14.55 21.98 7.79
N PRO A 103 -14.31 21.96 6.45
CA PRO A 103 -13.89 20.72 5.79
C PRO A 103 -12.60 20.12 6.34
N MET A 104 -11.61 20.95 6.69
CA MET A 104 -10.36 20.49 7.28
C MET A 104 -10.57 19.91 8.69
N GLN A 105 -11.39 20.59 9.51
CA GLN A 105 -11.72 20.10 10.85
C GLN A 105 -12.45 18.74 10.80
N THR A 106 -13.40 18.57 9.88
CA THR A 106 -14.08 17.28 9.73
C THR A 106 -13.15 16.20 9.18
N ALA A 107 -12.28 16.53 8.23
CA ALA A 107 -11.30 15.60 7.67
C ALA A 107 -10.29 15.11 8.72
N LEU A 108 -9.94 15.91 9.72
CA LEU A 108 -9.03 15.53 10.81
C LEU A 108 -9.54 14.35 11.66
N TRP A 109 -10.84 14.07 11.65
CA TRP A 109 -11.41 12.93 12.39
C TRP A 109 -11.31 11.60 11.62
N VAL A 110 -11.10 11.63 10.31
CA VAL A 110 -11.03 10.41 9.48
C VAL A 110 -9.85 9.50 9.87
N PRO A 111 -8.60 10.00 10.00
CA PRO A 111 -7.48 9.16 10.39
C PRO A 111 -7.65 8.45 11.74
N PRO A 112 -7.98 9.13 12.86
CA PRO A 112 -8.13 8.46 14.13
C PRO A 112 -9.31 7.47 14.14
N LEU A 113 -10.39 7.72 13.39
CA LEU A 113 -11.50 6.79 13.28
C LEU A 113 -11.07 5.50 12.56
N LEU A 114 -10.36 5.63 11.43
CA LEU A 114 -9.83 4.47 10.70
C LEU A 114 -8.80 3.71 11.54
N ALA A 115 -7.91 4.42 12.24
CA ALA A 115 -6.94 3.80 13.14
C ALA A 115 -7.64 3.01 14.26
N ALA A 116 -8.73 3.53 14.83
CA ALA A 116 -9.51 2.84 15.85
C ALA A 116 -10.15 1.55 15.30
N VAL A 117 -10.71 1.59 14.09
CA VAL A 117 -11.29 0.38 13.43
C VAL A 117 -10.21 -0.69 13.22
N MET A 118 -9.03 -0.31 12.73
CA MET A 118 -7.91 -1.23 12.53
C MET A 118 -7.37 -1.81 13.85
N ALA A 119 -7.35 -1.01 14.93
CA ALA A 119 -6.85 -1.43 16.23
C ALA A 119 -7.74 -2.49 16.90
N VAL A 120 -9.03 -2.57 16.54
CA VAL A 120 -9.94 -3.59 17.09
C VAL A 120 -9.60 -4.99 16.56
N ASN A 121 -9.44 -5.13 15.24
CA ASN A 121 -9.08 -6.39 14.62
C ASN A 121 -8.53 -6.13 13.20
N PHE A 122 -7.20 -6.16 13.08
CA PHE A 122 -6.54 -5.90 11.81
C PHE A 122 -6.83 -6.99 10.77
N ASP A 123 -6.92 -8.25 11.15
CA ASP A 123 -7.14 -9.36 10.21
C ASP A 123 -8.50 -9.22 9.53
N GLN A 124 -9.55 -8.94 10.30
CA GLN A 124 -10.89 -8.69 9.75
C GLN A 124 -10.92 -7.43 8.88
N PHE A 125 -10.23 -6.36 9.30
CA PHE A 125 -10.09 -5.16 8.50
C PHE A 125 -9.38 -5.45 7.18
N PHE A 126 -8.30 -6.22 7.21
CA PHE A 126 -7.51 -6.59 6.03
C PHE A 126 -8.33 -7.41 5.03
N ILE A 127 -9.10 -8.40 5.51
CA ILE A 127 -10.01 -9.20 4.69
C ILE A 127 -11.08 -8.29 4.06
N PHE A 128 -11.79 -7.50 4.87
CA PHE A 128 -12.81 -6.58 4.39
C PHE A 128 -12.27 -5.59 3.35
N PHE A 129 -11.07 -5.05 3.60
CA PHE A 129 -10.39 -4.14 2.66
C PHE A 129 -10.17 -4.80 1.30
N HIS A 130 -9.74 -6.07 1.28
CA HIS A 130 -9.55 -6.82 0.04
C HIS A 130 -10.88 -7.14 -0.66
N GLU A 131 -11.89 -7.55 0.07
CA GLU A 131 -13.23 -7.83 -0.47
C GLU A 131 -13.89 -6.60 -1.11
N VAL A 132 -13.67 -5.41 -0.54
CA VAL A 132 -14.18 -4.14 -1.09
C VAL A 132 -13.43 -3.74 -2.37
N LEU A 133 -12.11 -3.92 -2.40
CA LEU A 133 -11.29 -3.48 -3.53
C LEU A 133 -11.25 -4.49 -4.68
N PHE A 134 -11.28 -5.78 -4.36
CA PHE A 134 -11.13 -6.86 -5.34
C PHE A 134 -12.40 -7.73 -5.39
N ARG A 135 -12.94 -7.89 -6.59
CA ARG A 135 -14.16 -8.72 -6.83
C ARG A 135 -13.81 -10.19 -7.12
N ASN A 136 -12.63 -10.63 -6.70
CA ASN A 136 -12.11 -11.98 -6.94
C ASN A 136 -11.45 -12.50 -5.66
N SER A 137 -11.00 -13.76 -5.68
CA SER A 137 -10.29 -14.42 -4.57
C SER A 137 -8.78 -14.56 -4.84
N ASP A 138 -8.25 -13.90 -5.85
CA ASP A 138 -6.84 -14.00 -6.26
C ASP A 138 -5.85 -13.44 -5.22
N TRP A 139 -6.35 -12.67 -4.26
CA TRP A 139 -5.58 -12.14 -3.11
C TRP A 139 -5.38 -13.17 -1.97
N LEU A 140 -6.09 -14.30 -2.00
CA LEU A 140 -5.92 -15.40 -1.05
C LEU A 140 -4.74 -16.27 -1.50
N PHE A 141 -3.53 -15.88 -1.11
CA PHE A 141 -2.31 -16.57 -1.50
C PHE A 141 -2.15 -17.89 -0.73
N ASP A 142 -1.72 -18.93 -1.45
CA ASP A 142 -1.29 -20.19 -0.85
C ASP A 142 0.24 -20.15 -0.65
N PRO A 143 0.75 -20.20 0.60
CA PRO A 143 2.19 -20.17 0.87
C PRO A 143 3.00 -21.30 0.21
N LEU A 144 2.35 -22.37 -0.22
CA LEU A 144 3.02 -23.47 -0.95
C LEU A 144 3.39 -23.06 -2.37
N PHE A 145 2.57 -22.23 -3.02
CA PHE A 145 2.77 -21.78 -4.39
C PHE A 145 3.25 -20.33 -4.47
N ASP A 146 2.74 -19.47 -3.58
CA ASP A 146 3.00 -18.03 -3.56
C ASP A 146 3.89 -17.66 -2.35
N ARG A 147 5.13 -18.13 -2.38
CA ARG A 147 6.06 -17.98 -1.25
C ARG A 147 6.35 -16.52 -0.87
N ILE A 148 6.04 -15.58 -1.73
CA ILE A 148 6.18 -14.14 -1.44
C ILE A 148 5.36 -13.71 -0.21
N ILE A 149 4.21 -14.35 0.06
CA ILE A 149 3.36 -14.01 1.21
C ILE A 149 4.04 -14.31 2.56
N ILE A 150 4.97 -15.27 2.59
CA ILE A 150 5.73 -15.62 3.81
C ILE A 150 6.61 -14.44 4.25
N VAL A 151 7.07 -13.63 3.28
CA VAL A 151 7.97 -12.49 3.52
C VAL A 151 7.28 -11.13 3.42
N LEU A 152 5.96 -11.12 3.23
CA LEU A 152 5.09 -9.94 3.32
C LEU A 152 4.06 -10.16 4.45
N PRO A 153 4.47 -10.14 5.73
CA PRO A 153 3.60 -10.47 6.85
C PRO A 153 2.55 -9.39 7.10
N ASP A 154 1.41 -9.77 7.69
CA ASP A 154 0.30 -8.88 8.02
C ASP A 154 0.73 -7.68 8.88
N THR A 155 1.68 -7.92 9.79
CA THR A 155 2.28 -6.87 10.64
C THR A 155 2.97 -5.77 9.82
N PHE A 156 3.59 -6.12 8.69
CA PHE A 156 4.17 -5.11 7.78
C PHE A 156 3.06 -4.24 7.16
N PHE A 157 1.97 -4.85 6.71
CA PHE A 157 0.83 -4.09 6.17
C PHE A 157 0.16 -3.23 7.24
N LEU A 158 -0.04 -3.77 8.46
CA LEU A 158 -0.52 -2.99 9.60
C LEU A 158 0.33 -1.72 9.83
N GLN A 159 1.66 -1.87 9.81
CA GLN A 159 2.59 -0.75 9.98
C GLN A 159 2.51 0.24 8.80
N CYS A 160 2.32 -0.23 7.57
CA CYS A 160 2.10 0.64 6.41
C CYS A 160 0.81 1.47 6.56
N PHE A 161 -0.27 0.85 7.02
CA PHE A 161 -1.51 1.57 7.32
C PHE A 161 -1.31 2.57 8.47
N ALA A 162 -0.70 2.16 9.58
CA ALA A 162 -0.41 3.05 10.71
C ALA A 162 0.43 4.26 10.28
N LEU A 163 1.45 4.06 9.45
CA LEU A 163 2.30 5.13 8.93
C LEU A 163 1.54 6.14 8.05
N THR A 164 0.40 5.75 7.48
CA THR A 164 -0.44 6.66 6.70
C THR A 164 -1.10 7.73 7.58
N PHE A 165 -1.23 7.49 8.87
CA PHE A 165 -1.94 8.37 9.82
C PHE A 165 -1.02 9.21 10.70
N ILE A 166 0.30 9.08 10.53
CA ILE A 166 1.31 9.88 11.23
C ILE A 166 1.81 11.00 10.31
#